data_e67e4f2e3fe8ccf2442cb97b87250739
#
_entry.id   e67e4f2e3fe8ccf2442cb97b87250739
#
_cell.length_a   1.000
_cell.length_b   1.000
_cell.length_c   1.000
_cell.angle_alpha   90.00
_cell.angle_beta   90.00
_cell.angle_gamma   90.00
#
_symmetry.space_group_name_H-M   'P 1'
#
loop_
_entity.id
_entity.type
_entity.pdbx_description
1 polymer ?
#
loop_
_entity_poly.entity_id
_entity_poly.type
_entity_poly.pdbx_seq_one_letter_code
_entity_poly.pdbx_strand_id
1 'polypeptide(L)'
;LLPGAVTGLNRFRSLGFSIYIATSRPNSTVVMRDTYDWLISKRVPFDELIFTGDKSIFHFSTIDREAIVVDDEARYLLNYLDHSNVTAFKFSSFDGIDLTASNCSNVKDWRELINIIDSSCAAGA
;
A
#
# COMPACT_ATOMS: atom_id res chain seq x y z
N LEU A 1 -10.12 7.63 -4.71
CA LEU A 1 -9.86 6.86 -3.48
C LEU A 1 -10.84 5.69 -3.39
N LEU A 2 -10.33 4.48 -3.24
CA LEU A 2 -11.18 3.30 -3.16
C LEU A 2 -11.97 3.28 -1.84
N PRO A 3 -13.23 2.78 -1.86
CA PRO A 3 -14.02 2.65 -0.63
C PRO A 3 -13.28 1.82 0.43
N GLY A 4 -13.31 2.29 1.66
CA GLY A 4 -12.67 1.61 2.79
C GLY A 4 -11.19 1.93 2.97
N ALA A 5 -10.57 2.70 2.08
CA ALA A 5 -9.15 3.02 2.18
C ALA A 5 -8.81 3.76 3.48
N VAL A 6 -9.59 4.77 3.84
CA VAL A 6 -9.34 5.54 5.07
C VAL A 6 -9.47 4.65 6.30
N THR A 7 -10.50 3.83 6.37
CA THR A 7 -10.71 2.89 7.46
C THR A 7 -9.54 1.88 7.53
N GLY A 8 -9.14 1.34 6.38
CA GLY A 8 -8.03 0.39 6.30
C GLY A 8 -6.71 0.99 6.75
N LEU A 9 -6.37 2.18 6.28
CA LEU A 9 -5.14 2.86 6.66
C LEU A 9 -5.12 3.25 8.14
N ASN A 10 -6.25 3.67 8.69
CA ASN A 10 -6.35 3.93 10.13
C ASN A 10 -6.16 2.64 10.94
N ARG A 11 -6.62 1.51 10.43
CA ARG A 11 -6.37 0.21 11.08
C ARG A 11 -4.88 -0.10 11.11
N PHE A 12 -4.16 0.08 10.03
CA PHE A 12 -2.70 -0.10 10.00
C PHE A 12 -2.01 0.82 11.01
N ARG A 13 -2.42 2.08 11.07
CA ARG A 13 -1.85 3.02 12.04
C ARG A 13 -2.09 2.56 13.47
N SER A 14 -3.27 2.05 13.77
CA SER A 14 -3.60 1.51 15.11
C SER A 14 -2.76 0.30 15.48
N LEU A 15 -2.26 -0.44 14.49
CA LEU A 15 -1.37 -1.58 14.68
C LEU A 15 0.11 -1.17 14.79
N GLY A 16 0.42 0.12 14.72
CA GLY A 16 1.77 0.63 14.87
C GLY A 16 2.55 0.85 13.57
N PHE A 17 1.90 0.70 12.41
CA PHE A 17 2.57 0.92 11.13
C PHE A 17 2.74 2.40 10.83
N SER A 18 3.91 2.75 10.27
CA SER A 18 4.09 4.02 9.56
C SER A 18 3.51 3.89 8.15
N ILE A 19 2.89 4.96 7.67
CA ILE A 19 2.19 4.95 6.39
C ILE A 19 2.90 5.88 5.42
N TYR A 20 3.34 5.32 4.30
CA TYR A 20 3.95 6.06 3.20
C TYR A 20 3.05 5.95 1.97
N ILE A 21 2.71 7.09 1.38
CA ILE A 21 1.93 7.12 0.16
C ILE A 21 2.88 7.50 -0.98
N ALA A 22 3.02 6.60 -1.96
CA ALA A 22 3.80 6.83 -3.15
C ALA A 22 2.87 7.02 -4.35
N THR A 23 3.09 8.06 -5.12
CA THR A 23 2.29 8.37 -6.30
C THR A 23 3.18 8.67 -7.49
N SER A 24 2.74 8.24 -8.68
CA SER A 24 3.40 8.53 -9.94
C SER A 24 2.93 9.85 -10.58
N ARG A 25 2.07 10.62 -9.90
CA ARG A 25 1.67 11.94 -10.39
C ARG A 25 2.89 12.85 -10.57
N PRO A 26 2.84 13.81 -11.52
CA PRO A 26 3.95 14.75 -11.69
C PRO A 26 4.30 15.48 -10.38
N ASN A 27 5.59 15.77 -10.20
CA ASN A 27 6.10 16.44 -9.00
C ASN A 27 6.15 17.98 -9.14
N SER A 28 5.32 18.57 -10.00
CA SER A 28 5.18 20.02 -10.06
C SER A 28 4.57 20.55 -8.77
N THR A 29 4.92 21.78 -8.40
CA THR A 29 4.44 22.41 -7.17
C THR A 29 2.92 22.41 -7.07
N VAL A 30 2.22 22.68 -8.18
CA VAL A 30 0.76 22.72 -8.20
C VAL A 30 0.17 21.33 -7.97
N VAL A 31 0.68 20.31 -8.66
CA VAL A 31 0.18 18.92 -8.52
C VAL A 31 0.48 18.38 -7.13
N MET A 32 1.66 18.67 -6.59
CA MET A 32 2.02 18.23 -5.24
C MET A 32 1.08 18.83 -4.20
N ARG A 33 0.84 20.13 -4.27
CA ARG A 33 -0.08 20.80 -3.34
C ARG A 33 -1.50 20.28 -3.49
N ASP A 34 -2.00 20.14 -4.71
CA ASP A 34 -3.35 19.65 -4.95
C ASP A 34 -3.53 18.22 -4.43
N THR A 35 -2.54 17.37 -4.63
CA THR A 35 -2.56 15.99 -4.11
C THR A 35 -2.57 15.97 -2.59
N TYR A 36 -1.71 16.76 -1.96
CA TYR A 36 -1.66 16.88 -0.51
C TYR A 36 -2.99 17.36 0.05
N ASP A 37 -3.53 18.46 -0.51
CA ASP A 37 -4.80 19.03 -0.05
C ASP A 37 -5.96 18.04 -0.21
N TRP A 38 -5.96 17.28 -1.31
CA TRP A 38 -6.97 16.25 -1.54
C TRP A 38 -6.91 15.15 -0.47
N LEU A 39 -5.71 14.66 -0.17
CA LEU A 39 -5.53 13.63 0.87
C LEU A 39 -5.98 14.13 2.24
N ILE A 40 -5.62 15.36 2.59
CA ILE A 40 -6.05 15.98 3.85
C ILE A 40 -7.58 16.12 3.89
N SER A 41 -8.19 16.60 2.80
CA SER A 41 -9.65 16.76 2.73
C SER A 41 -10.41 15.43 2.87
N LYS A 42 -9.81 14.33 2.42
CA LYS A 42 -10.35 12.98 2.53
C LYS A 42 -9.99 12.29 3.85
N ARG A 43 -9.25 12.96 4.71
CA ARG A 43 -8.79 12.45 6.01
C ARG A 43 -7.97 11.16 5.89
N VAL A 44 -7.17 11.06 4.85
CA VAL A 44 -6.25 9.92 4.65
C VAL A 44 -5.10 10.04 5.63
N PRO A 45 -4.86 9.05 6.50
CA PRO A 45 -3.70 9.09 7.39
C PRO A 45 -2.44 8.75 6.60
N PHE A 46 -1.39 9.55 6.75
CA PHE A 46 -0.08 9.24 6.18
C PHE A 46 1.03 9.97 6.93
N ASP A 47 2.20 9.38 6.93
CA ASP A 47 3.39 9.97 7.55
C ASP A 47 4.25 10.67 6.52
N GLU A 48 4.33 10.14 5.30
CA GLU A 48 5.02 10.77 4.18
C GLU A 48 4.24 10.60 2.88
N LEU A 49 4.32 11.61 2.02
CA LEU A 49 3.80 11.59 0.67
C LEU A 49 4.96 11.75 -0.30
N ILE A 50 5.12 10.80 -1.21
CA ILE A 50 6.29 10.71 -2.08
C ILE A 50 5.84 10.69 -3.53
N PHE A 51 6.42 11.57 -4.34
CA PHE A 51 6.18 11.66 -5.77
C PHE A 51 7.34 10.99 -6.51
N THR A 52 7.07 9.89 -7.20
CA THR A 52 8.08 9.15 -7.92
C THR A 52 7.50 8.47 -9.16
N GLY A 53 8.25 8.48 -10.25
CA GLY A 53 7.87 7.74 -11.46
C GLY A 53 8.07 6.23 -11.34
N ASP A 54 8.84 5.79 -10.35
CA ASP A 54 9.11 4.38 -10.11
C ASP A 54 8.88 4.03 -8.65
N LYS A 55 7.73 3.45 -8.34
CA LYS A 55 7.37 3.07 -6.98
C LYS A 55 8.20 1.89 -6.45
N SER A 56 8.85 1.14 -7.31
CA SER A 56 9.70 0.01 -6.89
C SER A 56 10.99 0.46 -6.20
N ILE A 57 11.35 1.73 -6.30
CA ILE A 57 12.53 2.32 -5.63
C ILE A 57 12.55 2.05 -4.12
N PHE A 58 11.38 1.89 -3.51
CA PHE A 58 11.27 1.64 -2.07
C PHE A 58 11.67 0.23 -1.65
N HIS A 59 11.91 -0.66 -2.60
CA HIS A 59 12.40 -2.01 -2.31
C HIS A 59 13.63 -1.99 -1.38
N PHE A 60 14.56 -1.09 -1.63
CA PHE A 60 15.78 -1.01 -0.82
C PHE A 60 15.53 -0.52 0.61
N SER A 61 14.52 0.31 0.82
CA SER A 61 14.18 0.79 2.16
C SER A 61 13.44 -0.26 2.99
N THR A 62 12.88 -1.27 2.36
CA THR A 62 12.11 -2.32 3.02
C THR A 62 12.86 -3.62 3.20
N ILE A 63 14.06 -3.75 2.64
CA ILE A 63 14.79 -5.02 2.55
C ILE A 63 15.09 -5.65 3.90
N ASP A 64 15.33 -4.84 4.93
CA ASP A 64 15.68 -5.30 6.29
C ASP A 64 14.54 -5.07 7.30
N ARG A 65 13.34 -4.80 6.83
CA ARG A 65 12.19 -4.47 7.69
C ARG A 65 10.98 -5.27 7.29
N GLU A 66 10.11 -5.53 8.26
CA GLU A 66 8.78 -6.00 7.93
C GLU A 66 7.99 -4.88 7.28
N ALA A 67 7.45 -5.14 6.11
CA ALA A 67 6.71 -4.17 5.34
C ALA A 67 5.46 -4.80 4.72
N ILE A 68 4.42 -3.99 4.62
CA ILE A 68 3.22 -4.33 3.86
C ILE A 68 3.17 -3.37 2.68
N VAL A 69 3.10 -3.92 1.47
CA VAL A 69 3.05 -3.15 0.23
C VAL A 69 1.71 -3.41 -0.45
N VAL A 70 1.02 -2.34 -0.78
CA VAL A 70 -0.31 -2.42 -1.42
C VAL A 70 -0.28 -1.63 -2.72
N ASP A 71 -0.67 -2.24 -3.80
CA ASP A 71 -0.80 -1.56 -5.09
C ASP A 71 -1.87 -2.23 -5.96
N ASP A 72 -2.39 -1.48 -6.92
CA ASP A 72 -3.34 -1.97 -7.90
C ASP A 72 -2.69 -2.34 -9.24
N GLU A 73 -1.41 -2.01 -9.44
CA GLU A 73 -0.64 -2.34 -10.62
C GLU A 73 0.41 -3.42 -10.30
N ALA A 74 0.32 -4.55 -11.00
CA ALA A 74 1.23 -5.67 -10.79
C ALA A 74 2.70 -5.26 -10.94
N ARG A 75 3.02 -4.39 -11.90
CA ARG A 75 4.41 -3.98 -12.19
C ARG A 75 5.14 -3.37 -10.99
N TYR A 76 4.42 -2.70 -10.09
CA TYR A 76 5.04 -2.09 -8.92
C TYR A 76 5.26 -3.06 -7.77
N LEU A 77 4.65 -4.24 -7.81
CA LEU A 77 4.81 -5.25 -6.77
C LEU A 77 5.86 -6.31 -7.10
N LEU A 78 6.28 -6.41 -8.36
CA LEU A 78 7.17 -7.49 -8.80
C LEU A 78 8.48 -7.57 -8.01
N ASN A 79 9.06 -6.43 -7.64
CA ASN A 79 10.33 -6.40 -6.90
C ASN A 79 10.19 -6.82 -5.44
N TYR A 80 8.97 -6.89 -4.92
CA TYR A 80 8.71 -7.27 -3.53
C TYR A 80 8.34 -8.73 -3.36
N LEU A 81 8.07 -9.43 -4.46
CA LEU A 81 7.75 -10.85 -4.42
C LEU A 81 9.00 -11.64 -4.00
N ASP A 82 8.79 -12.74 -3.30
CA ASP A 82 9.86 -13.63 -2.82
C ASP A 82 10.73 -13.06 -1.69
N HIS A 83 10.39 -11.90 -1.13
CA HIS A 83 11.03 -11.37 0.07
C HIS A 83 10.21 -11.74 1.30
N SER A 84 10.81 -12.51 2.20
CA SER A 84 10.11 -13.05 3.37
C SER A 84 9.66 -11.99 4.38
N ASN A 85 10.29 -10.81 4.36
CA ASN A 85 9.95 -9.69 5.23
C ASN A 85 8.86 -8.78 4.66
N VAL A 86 8.37 -9.05 3.45
CA VAL A 86 7.35 -8.24 2.78
C VAL A 86 6.09 -9.06 2.60
N THR A 87 4.96 -8.47 2.95
CA THR A 87 3.64 -8.97 2.61
C THR A 87 3.02 -8.03 1.59
N ALA A 88 2.70 -8.53 0.41
CA ALA A 88 2.16 -7.73 -0.67
C ALA A 88 0.67 -8.00 -0.86
N PHE A 89 -0.09 -6.95 -1.12
CA PHE A 89 -1.51 -7.03 -1.48
C PHE A 89 -1.73 -6.39 -2.82
N LYS A 90 -2.27 -7.15 -3.76
CA LYS A 90 -2.59 -6.69 -5.10
C LYS A 90 -4.09 -6.51 -5.23
N PHE A 91 -4.53 -5.28 -5.51
CA PHE A 91 -5.92 -5.05 -5.87
C PHE A 91 -6.16 -5.52 -7.30
N SER A 92 -7.03 -6.51 -7.47
CA SER A 92 -7.26 -7.16 -8.76
C SER A 92 -8.12 -6.36 -9.73
N SER A 93 -8.78 -5.32 -9.26
CA SER A 93 -9.80 -4.59 -10.02
C SER A 93 -9.25 -3.62 -11.07
N PHE A 94 -7.97 -3.24 -11.02
CA PHE A 94 -7.42 -2.23 -11.93
C PHE A 94 -6.97 -2.85 -13.26
N ASP A 95 -5.98 -3.73 -13.23
CA ASP A 95 -5.41 -4.30 -14.45
C ASP A 95 -5.86 -5.74 -14.74
N GLY A 96 -6.63 -6.36 -13.84
CA GLY A 96 -7.09 -7.73 -13.97
C GLY A 96 -5.98 -8.78 -13.86
N ILE A 97 -4.78 -8.37 -13.46
CA ILE A 97 -3.63 -9.27 -13.33
C ILE A 97 -3.50 -9.73 -11.88
N ASP A 98 -3.56 -11.04 -11.67
CA ASP A 98 -3.27 -11.64 -10.37
C ASP A 98 -1.81 -12.06 -10.31
N LEU A 99 -1.20 -11.86 -9.14
CA LEU A 99 0.17 -12.26 -8.88
C LEU A 99 0.20 -13.55 -8.07
N THR A 100 1.13 -14.44 -8.41
CA THR A 100 1.30 -15.71 -7.73
C THR A 100 2.64 -15.71 -7.03
N ALA A 101 2.62 -15.59 -5.71
CA ALA A 101 3.81 -15.69 -4.86
C ALA A 101 3.35 -16.01 -3.44
N SER A 102 4.24 -16.64 -2.66
CA SER A 102 3.90 -17.03 -1.28
C SER A 102 3.63 -15.82 -0.37
N ASN A 103 4.21 -14.66 -0.68
CA ASN A 103 4.05 -13.45 0.10
C ASN A 103 3.07 -12.44 -0.50
N CYS A 104 2.28 -12.83 -1.50
CA CYS A 104 1.33 -11.94 -2.14
C CYS A 104 -0.09 -12.50 -2.10
N SER A 105 -1.03 -11.67 -1.71
CA SER A 105 -2.47 -11.96 -1.77
C SER A 105 -3.15 -11.01 -2.75
N ASN A 106 -3.99 -11.57 -3.61
CA ASN A 106 -4.81 -10.77 -4.52
C ASN A 106 -6.15 -10.50 -3.84
N VAL A 107 -6.49 -9.25 -3.68
CA VAL A 107 -7.70 -8.83 -2.97
C VAL A 107 -8.55 -7.94 -3.87
N LYS A 108 -9.85 -7.94 -3.66
CA LYS A 108 -10.78 -7.14 -4.46
C LYS A 108 -11.03 -5.76 -3.87
N ASP A 109 -10.91 -5.61 -2.55
CA ASP A 109 -11.19 -4.35 -1.86
C ASP A 109 -10.45 -4.27 -0.52
N TRP A 110 -10.53 -3.10 0.12
CA TRP A 110 -9.90 -2.85 1.41
C TRP A 110 -10.48 -3.71 2.53
N ARG A 111 -11.75 -4.04 2.47
CA ARG A 111 -12.39 -4.88 3.48
C ARG A 111 -11.78 -6.27 3.51
N GLU A 112 -11.58 -6.87 2.34
CA GLU A 112 -10.93 -8.18 2.23
C GLU A 112 -9.50 -8.13 2.75
N LEU A 113 -8.76 -7.08 2.39
CA LEU A 113 -7.39 -6.88 2.85
C LEU A 113 -7.34 -6.81 4.38
N ILE A 114 -8.17 -5.99 4.99
CA ILE A 114 -8.20 -5.83 6.45
C ILE A 114 -8.62 -7.11 7.15
N ASN A 115 -9.54 -7.87 6.60
CA ASN A 115 -9.92 -9.17 7.17
C ASN A 115 -8.73 -10.12 7.22
N ILE A 116 -7.89 -10.14 6.18
CA ILE A 116 -6.66 -10.95 6.16
C ILE A 116 -5.69 -10.49 7.25
N ILE A 117 -5.48 -9.19 7.38
CA ILE A 117 -4.57 -8.63 8.39
C ILE A 117 -5.08 -8.94 9.81
N ASP A 118 -6.34 -8.76 10.08
CA ASP A 118 -6.92 -9.02 11.40
C ASP A 118 -6.83 -10.50 11.76
N SER A 119 -7.06 -11.40 10.80
CA SER A 119 -6.90 -12.83 11.02
C SER A 119 -5.46 -13.21 11.33
N SER A 120 -4.50 -12.63 10.63
CA SER A 120 -3.07 -12.86 10.87
C SER A 120 -2.64 -12.35 12.24
N CYS A 121 -3.09 -11.16 12.63
CA CYS A 121 -2.79 -10.59 13.94
C CYS A 121 -3.41 -11.43 15.08
N ALA A 122 -4.65 -11.89 14.90
CA ALA A 122 -5.32 -12.76 15.87
C ALA A 122 -4.58 -14.11 16.01
N ALA A 123 -4.12 -14.68 14.89
CA ALA A 123 -3.37 -15.93 14.90
C ALA A 123 -1.97 -15.76 15.49
N GLY A 124 -1.37 -14.58 15.38
CA GLY A 124 -0.06 -14.26 15.94
C GLY A 124 -0.08 -13.86 17.41
N ALA A 125 -1.25 -13.60 17.94
CA ALA A 125 -1.41 -13.29 19.35
C ALA A 125 -1.42 -14.58 20.18
#